data_d22f1b6acfc60a6a963f255f08876e4b
#
_entry.id   d22f1b6acfc60a6a963f255f08876e4b
#
_cell.length_a   1.000
_cell.length_b   1.000
_cell.length_c   1.000
_cell.angle_alpha   90.00
_cell.angle_beta   90.00
_cell.angle_gamma   90.00
#
_symmetry.space_group_name_H-M   'P 1'
#
loop_
_entity.id
_entity.type
_entity.pdbx_description
1 polymer ?
#
loop_
_entity_poly.entity_id
_entity_poly.type
_entity_poly.pdbx_seq_one_letter_code
_entity_poly.pdbx_strand_id
1 'polypeptide(L)'
;MSSKFSRLDFLRISAAGASTLVIPSVLSKAEAAPKKKAEDNFIKLGFIGLGQQSLSLLSGMISAVDQVRVVAGADIYDIKRDRFTKRVNDWYAEKGIKNKFTIYNYPEQLLADPNVDAVVIATPDHWHAAIAIAACKAGKDVYLEKPLTFTVYEGQRLIEAVRANNRILQVGSMQRSMAEFIHAAN
;
A
#
# COMPACT_ATOMS: atom_id res chain seq x y z
N MET A 1 -21.01 -7.96 -19.94
CA MET A 1 -19.57 -7.90 -20.32
C MET A 1 -18.88 -7.02 -19.30
N SER A 2 -18.20 -7.64 -18.31
CA SER A 2 -17.46 -6.91 -17.25
C SER A 2 -16.07 -6.58 -17.78
N SER A 3 -15.78 -5.30 -18.01
CA SER A 3 -14.44 -4.86 -18.37
C SER A 3 -13.53 -4.99 -17.15
N LYS A 4 -12.52 -5.85 -17.24
CA LYS A 4 -11.51 -6.01 -16.20
C LYS A 4 -10.69 -4.72 -16.13
N PHE A 5 -10.79 -4.02 -15.01
CA PHE A 5 -9.97 -2.85 -14.69
C PHE A 5 -8.49 -3.27 -14.68
N SER A 6 -7.67 -2.73 -15.58
CA SER A 6 -6.26 -3.11 -15.72
C SER A 6 -5.36 -2.17 -14.92
N ARG A 7 -4.12 -2.62 -14.61
CA ARG A 7 -3.09 -1.76 -13.99
C ARG A 7 -2.80 -0.49 -14.81
N LEU A 8 -3.02 -0.55 -16.12
CA LEU A 8 -2.89 0.59 -17.04
C LEU A 8 -4.03 1.60 -16.90
N ASP A 9 -5.23 1.16 -16.53
CA ASP A 9 -6.38 2.06 -16.35
C ASP A 9 -6.22 2.88 -15.07
N PHE A 10 -5.59 2.31 -14.04
CA PHE A 10 -5.21 3.04 -12.83
C PHE A 10 -4.19 4.16 -13.12
N LEU A 11 -3.20 3.89 -13.99
CA LEU A 11 -2.20 4.89 -14.39
C LEU A 11 -2.78 6.00 -15.26
N ARG A 12 -3.80 5.73 -16.07
CA ARG A 12 -4.45 6.74 -16.94
C ARG A 12 -5.30 7.73 -16.17
N ILE A 13 -5.91 7.32 -15.06
CA ILE A 13 -6.72 8.20 -14.20
C ILE A 13 -5.84 9.18 -13.42
N SER A 14 -4.61 8.80 -13.06
CA SER A 14 -3.66 9.68 -12.36
C SER A 14 -2.86 10.61 -13.28
N ALA A 15 -2.86 10.40 -14.60
CA ALA A 15 -2.06 11.14 -15.58
C ALA A 15 -2.78 12.34 -16.23
N ALA A 16 -4.04 12.58 -15.94
CA ALA A 16 -4.83 13.65 -16.58
C ALA A 16 -4.50 15.08 -16.11
N GLY A 17 -3.39 15.28 -15.40
CA GLY A 17 -3.03 16.59 -14.82
C GLY A 17 -1.57 17.02 -14.90
N ALA A 18 -0.76 16.58 -15.87
CA ALA A 18 0.62 17.04 -15.96
C ALA A 18 1.03 17.34 -17.41
N SER A 19 1.37 18.60 -17.64
CA SER A 19 2.01 19.14 -18.84
C SER A 19 3.36 18.46 -19.12
N THR A 20 3.61 18.27 -20.41
CA THR A 20 4.74 17.62 -21.06
C THR A 20 6.10 18.17 -20.63
N LEU A 21 6.90 17.35 -19.95
CA LEU A 21 8.35 17.44 -19.90
C LEU A 21 8.94 16.22 -20.59
N VAL A 22 9.56 16.44 -21.74
CA VAL A 22 10.29 15.42 -22.50
C VAL A 22 11.59 15.11 -21.76
N ILE A 23 11.68 13.92 -21.15
CA ILE A 23 12.93 13.39 -20.60
C ILE A 23 13.40 12.24 -21.50
N PRO A 24 14.67 12.25 -21.96
CA PRO A 24 15.16 11.18 -22.83
C PRO A 24 15.22 9.84 -22.08
N SER A 25 14.63 8.83 -22.73
CA SER A 25 14.52 7.47 -22.23
C SER A 25 15.88 6.77 -22.23
N VAL A 26 16.46 6.55 -21.05
CA VAL A 26 17.44 5.47 -20.86
C VAL A 26 16.66 4.23 -20.42
N LEU A 27 16.22 3.43 -21.36
CA LEU A 27 15.65 2.11 -21.11
C LEU A 27 16.80 1.13 -20.74
N SER A 28 17.07 0.97 -19.45
CA SER A 28 17.70 -0.25 -18.97
C SER A 28 16.59 -1.30 -18.79
N LYS A 29 16.69 -2.42 -19.48
CA LYS A 29 15.87 -3.61 -19.29
C LYS A 29 15.99 -4.07 -17.82
N ALA A 30 15.05 -3.70 -16.97
CA ALA A 30 14.86 -4.38 -15.71
C ALA A 30 14.05 -5.65 -16.01
N GLU A 31 14.62 -6.81 -15.78
CA GLU A 31 13.88 -8.07 -15.79
C GLU A 31 12.74 -7.98 -14.80
N ALA A 32 11.53 -8.16 -15.30
CA ALA A 32 10.33 -8.18 -14.46
C ALA A 32 10.43 -9.33 -13.46
N ALA A 33 10.30 -9.03 -12.17
CA ALA A 33 10.17 -10.04 -11.14
C ALA A 33 9.08 -11.06 -11.54
N PRO A 34 9.27 -12.36 -11.28
CA PRO A 34 8.37 -13.41 -11.76
C PRO A 34 6.93 -13.12 -11.31
N LYS A 35 6.02 -13.09 -12.29
CA LYS A 35 4.59 -12.95 -12.02
C LYS A 35 4.15 -14.14 -11.17
N LYS A 36 3.79 -13.90 -9.90
CA LYS A 36 3.12 -14.90 -9.07
C LYS A 36 1.88 -15.39 -9.81
N LYS A 37 1.68 -16.70 -9.84
CA LYS A 37 0.44 -17.32 -10.35
C LYS A 37 -0.74 -16.72 -9.59
N ALA A 38 -1.68 -16.14 -10.32
CA ALA A 38 -2.93 -15.63 -9.77
C ALA A 38 -3.84 -16.81 -9.45
N GLU A 39 -3.68 -17.38 -8.26
CA GLU A 39 -4.66 -18.31 -7.70
C GLU A 39 -5.79 -17.57 -6.97
N ASP A 40 -5.53 -16.33 -6.52
CA ASP A 40 -6.50 -15.49 -5.83
C ASP A 40 -6.82 -14.25 -6.68
N ASN A 41 -8.11 -13.95 -6.84
CA ASN A 41 -8.58 -12.77 -7.58
C ASN A 41 -8.48 -11.46 -6.78
N PHE A 42 -7.76 -11.43 -5.65
CA PHE A 42 -7.64 -10.27 -4.76
C PHE A 42 -6.18 -9.97 -4.40
N ILE A 43 -5.92 -8.72 -4.02
CA ILE A 43 -4.64 -8.25 -3.53
C ILE A 43 -4.53 -8.56 -2.03
N LYS A 44 -3.42 -9.17 -1.61
CA LYS A 44 -3.13 -9.48 -0.21
C LYS A 44 -2.38 -8.31 0.43
N LEU A 45 -3.05 -7.61 1.35
CA LEU A 45 -2.49 -6.43 2.03
C LEU A 45 -1.87 -6.80 3.38
N GLY A 46 -0.71 -6.19 3.65
CA GLY A 46 -0.10 -6.07 4.97
C GLY A 46 -0.19 -4.65 5.51
N PHE A 47 -0.41 -4.48 6.81
CA PHE A 47 -0.39 -3.18 7.48
C PHE A 47 0.86 -3.02 8.34
N ILE A 48 1.59 -1.91 8.20
CA ILE A 48 2.79 -1.58 8.99
C ILE A 48 2.53 -0.30 9.79
N GLY A 49 2.63 -0.40 11.12
CA GLY A 49 2.20 0.64 12.06
C GLY A 49 0.70 0.55 12.31
N LEU A 50 0.29 -0.11 13.41
CA LEU A 50 -1.10 -0.46 13.72
C LEU A 50 -1.77 0.56 14.65
N GLY A 51 -1.48 1.84 14.42
CA GLY A 51 -2.03 2.97 15.16
C GLY A 51 -3.48 3.31 14.80
N GLN A 52 -3.93 4.49 15.25
CA GLN A 52 -5.30 4.96 14.99
C GLN A 52 -5.55 5.19 13.49
N GLN A 53 -4.56 5.72 12.77
CA GLN A 53 -4.67 5.96 11.32
C GLN A 53 -4.86 4.64 10.56
N SER A 54 -4.12 3.59 10.92
CA SER A 54 -4.30 2.26 10.32
C SER A 54 -5.68 1.68 10.56
N LEU A 55 -6.27 1.89 11.74
CA LEU A 55 -7.65 1.45 12.02
C LEU A 55 -8.68 2.20 11.17
N SER A 56 -8.45 3.49 10.91
CA SER A 56 -9.30 4.29 10.02
C SER A 56 -9.20 3.78 8.57
N LEU A 57 -7.99 3.57 8.07
CA LEU A 57 -7.75 3.04 6.72
C LEU A 57 -8.28 1.60 6.56
N LEU A 58 -8.14 0.78 7.60
CA LEU A 58 -8.61 -0.60 7.62
C LEU A 58 -10.11 -0.67 7.28
N SER A 59 -10.94 0.19 7.86
CA SER A 59 -12.39 0.16 7.66
C SER A 59 -12.78 0.37 6.19
N GLY A 60 -12.08 1.24 5.47
CA GLY A 60 -12.29 1.46 4.04
C GLY A 60 -11.75 0.32 3.17
N MET A 61 -10.52 -0.12 3.44
CA MET A 61 -9.86 -1.14 2.62
C MET A 61 -10.44 -2.55 2.81
N ILE A 62 -10.83 -2.91 4.04
CA ILE A 62 -11.41 -4.22 4.34
C ILE A 62 -12.81 -4.39 3.73
N SER A 63 -13.53 -3.29 3.48
CA SER A 63 -14.85 -3.33 2.83
C SER A 63 -14.78 -3.70 1.34
N ALA A 64 -13.63 -3.49 0.70
CA ALA A 64 -13.38 -3.90 -0.69
C ALA A 64 -13.01 -5.40 -0.81
N VAL A 65 -13.76 -6.24 -0.11
CA VAL A 65 -13.47 -7.67 0.13
C VAL A 65 -13.26 -8.52 -1.12
N ASP A 66 -13.87 -8.15 -2.24
CA ASP A 66 -13.72 -8.87 -3.51
C ASP A 66 -12.42 -8.52 -4.25
N GLN A 67 -11.76 -7.43 -3.86
CA GLN A 67 -10.53 -6.94 -4.48
C GLN A 67 -9.32 -7.04 -3.56
N VAL A 68 -9.53 -7.05 -2.25
CA VAL A 68 -8.48 -6.95 -1.23
C VAL A 68 -8.73 -7.93 -0.09
N ARG A 69 -7.64 -8.52 0.43
CA ARG A 69 -7.62 -9.27 1.71
C ARG A 69 -6.53 -8.73 2.61
N VAL A 70 -6.89 -8.37 3.83
CA VAL A 70 -5.93 -7.98 4.85
C VAL A 70 -5.41 -9.24 5.52
N VAL A 71 -4.17 -9.61 5.23
CA VAL A 71 -3.58 -10.91 5.60
C VAL A 71 -2.46 -10.79 6.63
N ALA A 72 -1.89 -9.61 6.82
CA ALA A 72 -0.78 -9.41 7.74
C ALA A 72 -0.79 -8.04 8.41
N GLY A 73 -0.16 -7.95 9.60
CA GLY A 73 0.09 -6.71 10.29
C GLY A 73 1.42 -6.71 11.03
N ALA A 74 2.06 -5.54 11.21
CA ALA A 74 3.29 -5.38 11.98
C ALA A 74 3.27 -4.09 12.82
N ASP A 75 3.58 -4.22 14.09
CA ASP A 75 3.84 -3.09 15.02
C ASP A 75 4.74 -3.57 16.16
N ILE A 76 5.56 -2.68 16.71
CA ILE A 76 6.43 -2.99 17.84
C ILE A 76 5.67 -3.10 19.17
N TYR A 77 4.47 -2.51 19.28
CA TYR A 77 3.62 -2.54 20.47
C TYR A 77 2.61 -3.68 20.42
N ASP A 78 2.67 -4.59 21.37
CA ASP A 78 1.75 -5.73 21.51
C ASP A 78 0.29 -5.32 21.60
N ILE A 79 -0.04 -4.31 22.43
CA ILE A 79 -1.40 -3.80 22.57
C ILE A 79 -2.01 -3.34 21.25
N LYS A 80 -1.21 -2.78 20.34
CA LYS A 80 -1.67 -2.38 19.00
C LYS A 80 -1.87 -3.60 18.11
N ARG A 81 -0.95 -4.58 18.18
CA ARG A 81 -1.06 -5.84 17.44
C ARG A 81 -2.33 -6.60 17.83
N ASP A 82 -2.60 -6.75 19.12
CA ASP A 82 -3.78 -7.45 19.62
C ASP A 82 -5.08 -6.78 19.18
N ARG A 83 -5.16 -5.46 19.36
CA ARG A 83 -6.33 -4.67 18.95
C ARG A 83 -6.59 -4.78 17.45
N PHE A 84 -5.57 -4.67 16.62
CA PHE A 84 -5.70 -4.73 15.18
C PHE A 84 -6.08 -6.14 14.71
N THR A 85 -5.44 -7.17 15.27
CA THR A 85 -5.74 -8.58 15.00
C THR A 85 -7.20 -8.90 15.32
N LYS A 86 -7.66 -8.47 16.51
CA LYS A 86 -9.06 -8.65 16.89
C LYS A 86 -10.00 -7.99 15.89
N ARG A 87 -9.74 -6.73 15.52
CA ARG A 87 -10.58 -5.98 14.58
C ARG A 87 -10.67 -6.65 13.21
N VAL A 88 -9.56 -7.16 12.67
CA VAL A 88 -9.52 -7.87 11.39
C VAL A 88 -10.30 -9.18 11.48
N ASN A 89 -10.06 -9.98 12.51
CA ASN A 89 -10.69 -11.29 12.66
C ASN A 89 -12.21 -11.18 12.89
N ASP A 90 -12.64 -10.24 13.75
CA ASP A 90 -14.06 -9.99 14.01
C ASP A 90 -14.78 -9.61 12.71
N TRP A 91 -14.22 -8.70 11.92
CA TRP A 91 -14.83 -8.26 10.68
C TRP A 91 -15.01 -9.39 9.66
N TYR A 92 -13.97 -10.21 9.45
CA TYR A 92 -14.07 -11.35 8.53
C TYR A 92 -15.02 -12.44 9.05
N ALA A 93 -15.06 -12.66 10.36
CA ALA A 93 -15.99 -13.59 10.98
C ALA A 93 -17.46 -13.15 10.79
N GLU A 94 -17.75 -11.86 11.00
CA GLU A 94 -19.09 -11.28 10.77
C GLU A 94 -19.55 -11.44 9.31
N LYS A 95 -18.64 -11.44 8.37
CA LYS A 95 -18.93 -11.64 6.94
C LYS A 95 -18.92 -13.12 6.52
N GLY A 96 -18.64 -14.05 7.42
CA GLY A 96 -18.52 -15.47 7.11
C GLY A 96 -17.34 -15.82 6.19
N ILE A 97 -16.34 -14.93 6.11
CA ILE A 97 -15.19 -15.06 5.24
C ILE A 97 -14.03 -15.70 5.98
N LYS A 98 -13.55 -16.84 5.50
CA LYS A 98 -12.32 -17.45 6.01
C LYS A 98 -11.12 -16.58 5.61
N ASN A 99 -10.42 -16.03 6.59
CA ASN A 99 -9.20 -15.25 6.39
C ASN A 99 -8.12 -15.71 7.36
N LYS A 100 -6.89 -15.88 6.86
CA LYS A 100 -5.71 -16.15 7.69
C LYS A 100 -4.98 -14.83 7.87
N PHE A 101 -4.97 -14.31 9.08
CA PHE A 101 -4.23 -13.10 9.45
C PHE A 101 -2.98 -13.46 10.27
N THR A 102 -1.83 -12.94 9.85
CA THR A 102 -0.54 -13.15 10.51
C THR A 102 -0.04 -11.85 11.10
N ILE A 103 0.41 -11.87 12.36
CA ILE A 103 0.95 -10.69 13.05
C ILE A 103 2.45 -10.80 13.24
N TYR A 104 3.16 -9.70 13.06
CA TYR A 104 4.60 -9.58 13.17
C TYR A 104 4.99 -8.48 14.15
N ASN A 105 6.17 -8.60 14.77
CA ASN A 105 6.72 -7.59 15.67
C ASN A 105 7.42 -6.47 14.91
N TYR A 106 8.03 -6.79 13.77
CA TYR A 106 8.85 -5.87 13.00
C TYR A 106 8.43 -5.82 11.53
N PRO A 107 8.55 -4.64 10.88
CA PRO A 107 8.23 -4.47 9.45
C PRO A 107 8.96 -5.45 8.54
N GLU A 108 10.23 -5.74 8.82
CA GLU A 108 11.07 -6.62 8.00
C GLU A 108 10.51 -8.03 7.89
N GLN A 109 9.92 -8.53 8.98
CA GLN A 109 9.29 -9.86 9.01
C GLN A 109 8.07 -9.91 8.08
N LEU A 110 7.23 -8.86 8.11
CA LEU A 110 6.08 -8.74 7.23
C LEU A 110 6.51 -8.59 5.77
N LEU A 111 7.55 -7.78 5.51
CA LEU A 111 8.05 -7.56 4.15
C LEU A 111 8.65 -8.83 3.54
N ALA A 112 9.19 -9.73 4.35
CA ALA A 112 9.70 -11.04 3.93
C ALA A 112 8.57 -12.06 3.64
N ASP A 113 7.33 -11.81 4.06
CA ASP A 113 6.22 -12.73 3.83
C ASP A 113 5.84 -12.77 2.33
N PRO A 114 5.96 -13.92 1.65
CA PRO A 114 5.60 -14.07 0.25
C PRO A 114 4.08 -13.98 0.00
N ASN A 115 3.27 -14.09 1.06
CA ASN A 115 1.81 -13.98 0.96
C ASN A 115 1.30 -12.53 0.98
N VAL A 116 2.17 -11.54 1.14
CA VAL A 116 1.82 -10.13 1.07
C VAL A 116 2.17 -9.58 -0.31
N ASP A 117 1.21 -8.98 -1.01
CA ASP A 117 1.42 -8.38 -2.34
C ASP A 117 1.69 -6.87 -2.24
N ALA A 118 1.01 -6.19 -1.33
CA ALA A 118 1.14 -4.76 -1.12
C ALA A 118 1.07 -4.42 0.37
N VAL A 119 1.61 -3.24 0.74
CA VAL A 119 1.61 -2.79 2.13
C VAL A 119 0.99 -1.41 2.30
N VAL A 120 0.30 -1.24 3.42
CA VAL A 120 -0.18 0.05 3.94
C VAL A 120 0.74 0.47 5.06
N ILE A 121 1.41 1.60 4.91
CA ILE A 121 2.37 2.13 5.88
C ILE A 121 1.75 3.37 6.55
N ALA A 122 1.50 3.28 7.86
CA ALA A 122 0.98 4.36 8.69
C ALA A 122 1.72 4.43 10.03
N THR A 123 3.02 4.43 9.95
CA THR A 123 3.97 4.63 11.05
C THR A 123 4.15 6.13 11.33
N PRO A 124 4.93 6.53 12.36
CA PRO A 124 5.40 7.90 12.48
C PRO A 124 6.22 8.34 11.26
N ASP A 125 6.13 9.63 10.93
CA ASP A 125 6.61 10.23 9.69
C ASP A 125 8.08 9.91 9.35
N HIS A 126 8.95 9.90 10.36
CA HIS A 126 10.39 9.63 10.20
C HIS A 126 10.72 8.16 9.81
N TRP A 127 9.74 7.25 9.87
CA TRP A 127 9.90 5.87 9.39
C TRP A 127 9.36 5.64 7.98
N HIS A 128 8.62 6.61 7.42
CA HIS A 128 7.93 6.45 6.15
C HIS A 128 8.88 6.05 5.01
N ALA A 129 9.92 6.85 4.79
CA ALA A 129 10.84 6.61 3.68
C ALA A 129 11.59 5.28 3.81
N ALA A 130 12.13 4.99 5.01
CA ALA A 130 12.91 3.79 5.24
C ALA A 130 12.08 2.52 4.98
N ILE A 131 10.86 2.46 5.54
CA ILE A 131 9.98 1.29 5.38
C ILE A 131 9.47 1.17 3.95
N ALA A 132 9.09 2.30 3.29
CA ALA A 132 8.62 2.26 1.92
C ALA A 132 9.71 1.84 0.92
N ILE A 133 10.95 2.29 1.11
CA ILE A 133 12.09 1.85 0.31
C ILE A 133 12.34 0.34 0.51
N ALA A 134 12.29 -0.15 1.75
CA ALA A 134 12.44 -1.57 2.04
C ALA A 134 11.30 -2.39 1.40
N ALA A 135 10.06 -1.90 1.44
CA ALA A 135 8.91 -2.54 0.81
C ALA A 135 9.07 -2.66 -0.71
N CYS A 136 9.51 -1.58 -1.38
CA CYS A 136 9.79 -1.59 -2.82
C CYS A 136 10.88 -2.62 -3.17
N LYS A 137 11.96 -2.69 -2.40
CA LYS A 137 13.04 -3.67 -2.57
C LYS A 137 12.57 -5.11 -2.35
N ALA A 138 11.61 -5.31 -1.42
CA ALA A 138 10.97 -6.60 -1.18
C ALA A 138 9.90 -6.96 -2.24
N GLY A 139 9.73 -6.14 -3.28
CA GLY A 139 8.80 -6.38 -4.37
C GLY A 139 7.34 -6.09 -4.02
N LYS A 140 7.07 -5.32 -2.96
CA LYS A 140 5.71 -4.95 -2.54
C LYS A 140 5.29 -3.61 -3.13
N ASP A 141 4.03 -3.49 -3.54
CA ASP A 141 3.43 -2.20 -3.82
C ASP A 141 3.06 -1.49 -2.52
N VAL A 142 2.97 -0.15 -2.53
CA VAL A 142 2.93 0.64 -1.29
C VAL A 142 1.80 1.66 -1.33
N TYR A 143 0.95 1.65 -0.29
CA TYR A 143 0.18 2.81 0.13
C TYR A 143 0.90 3.44 1.32
N LEU A 144 1.32 4.69 1.20
CA LEU A 144 2.09 5.40 2.23
C LEU A 144 1.32 6.61 2.74
N GLU A 145 1.11 6.66 4.05
CA GLU A 145 0.45 7.83 4.67
C GLU A 145 1.25 9.13 4.46
N LYS A 146 0.53 10.22 4.55
CA LYS A 146 1.12 11.56 4.51
C LYS A 146 1.82 11.88 5.87
N PRO A 147 2.89 12.69 5.88
CA PRO A 147 3.65 13.17 4.72
C PRO A 147 4.42 12.03 4.04
N LEU A 148 4.66 12.14 2.73
CA LEU A 148 5.35 11.11 1.96
C LEU A 148 6.70 10.74 2.57
N THR A 149 7.49 11.76 2.92
CA THR A 149 8.82 11.63 3.53
C THR A 149 9.06 12.78 4.50
N PHE A 150 10.04 12.63 5.37
CA PHE A 150 10.41 13.66 6.33
C PHE A 150 11.32 14.73 5.72
N THR A 151 12.14 14.34 4.73
CA THR A 151 13.06 15.24 4.02
C THR A 151 12.95 15.10 2.50
N VAL A 152 13.39 16.12 1.76
CA VAL A 152 13.48 16.08 0.28
C VAL A 152 14.44 14.99 -0.18
N TYR A 153 15.55 14.79 0.52
CA TYR A 153 16.52 13.74 0.22
C TYR A 153 15.90 12.34 0.28
N GLU A 154 15.12 12.06 1.33
CA GLU A 154 14.37 10.80 1.44
C GLU A 154 13.40 10.61 0.27
N GLY A 155 12.72 11.70 -0.14
CA GLY A 155 11.82 11.67 -1.29
C GLY A 155 12.53 11.24 -2.58
N GLN A 156 13.73 11.76 -2.82
CA GLN A 156 14.55 11.38 -3.97
C GLN A 156 14.92 9.88 -3.91
N ARG A 157 15.37 9.39 -2.76
CA ARG A 157 15.71 7.96 -2.57
C ARG A 157 14.49 7.05 -2.74
N LEU A 158 13.32 7.49 -2.28
CA LEU A 158 12.08 6.74 -2.45
C LEU A 158 11.66 6.64 -3.92
N ILE A 159 11.75 7.74 -4.68
CA ILE A 159 11.47 7.75 -6.13
C ILE A 159 12.39 6.76 -6.86
N GLU A 160 13.68 6.77 -6.54
CA GLU A 160 14.65 5.82 -7.10
C GLU A 160 14.27 4.37 -6.79
N ALA A 161 13.92 4.07 -5.53
CA ALA A 161 13.53 2.72 -5.12
C ALA A 161 12.26 2.24 -5.82
N VAL A 162 11.23 3.08 -5.93
CA VAL A 162 9.98 2.75 -6.64
C VAL A 162 10.26 2.41 -8.10
N ARG A 163 11.05 3.26 -8.79
CA ARG A 163 11.36 3.08 -10.21
C ARG A 163 12.26 1.86 -10.45
N ALA A 164 13.34 1.72 -9.66
CA ALA A 164 14.29 0.61 -9.81
C ALA A 164 13.66 -0.76 -9.59
N ASN A 165 12.64 -0.84 -8.72
CA ASN A 165 11.96 -2.10 -8.42
C ASN A 165 10.63 -2.25 -9.17
N ASN A 166 10.27 -1.31 -10.05
CA ASN A 166 9.02 -1.32 -10.82
C ASN A 166 7.78 -1.53 -9.91
N ARG A 167 7.70 -0.75 -8.81
CA ARG A 167 6.60 -0.80 -7.85
C ARG A 167 5.64 0.36 -8.02
N ILE A 168 4.42 0.17 -7.53
CA ILE A 168 3.40 1.22 -7.44
C ILE A 168 3.45 1.80 -6.04
N LEU A 169 3.49 3.13 -5.94
CA LEU A 169 3.35 3.84 -4.68
C LEU A 169 2.22 4.87 -4.77
N GLN A 170 1.29 4.77 -3.83
CA GLN A 170 0.20 5.73 -3.65
C GLN A 170 0.38 6.48 -2.33
N VAL A 171 0.32 7.80 -2.39
CA VAL A 171 0.34 8.65 -1.18
C VAL A 171 -1.06 8.77 -0.58
N GLY A 172 -1.17 8.69 0.74
CA GLY A 172 -2.40 8.79 1.52
C GLY A 172 -2.99 10.19 1.59
N SER A 173 -3.18 10.85 0.45
CA SER A 173 -3.78 12.19 0.33
C SER A 173 -5.31 12.13 0.22
N MET A 174 -5.95 11.40 1.14
CA MET A 174 -7.39 11.10 1.13
C MET A 174 -8.31 12.33 1.02
N GLN A 175 -7.93 13.46 1.62
CA GLN A 175 -8.70 14.69 1.57
C GLN A 175 -8.92 15.22 0.15
N ARG A 176 -8.00 14.95 -0.79
CA ARG A 176 -8.16 15.33 -2.20
C ARG A 176 -9.34 14.63 -2.90
N SER A 177 -9.85 13.56 -2.31
CA SER A 177 -10.98 12.78 -2.84
C SER A 177 -12.27 13.02 -2.05
N MET A 178 -12.26 13.88 -1.03
CA MET A 178 -13.45 14.22 -0.24
C MET A 178 -14.26 15.32 -0.95
N ALA A 179 -15.58 15.17 -0.96
CA ALA A 179 -16.49 16.06 -1.70
C ALA A 179 -16.34 17.54 -1.31
N GLU A 180 -16.13 17.80 -0.01
CA GLU A 180 -15.97 19.14 0.54
C GLU A 180 -14.72 19.85 -0.03
N PHE A 181 -13.60 19.12 -0.14
CA PHE A 181 -12.35 19.67 -0.69
C PHE A 181 -12.40 19.81 -2.22
N ILE A 182 -13.07 18.89 -2.91
CA ILE A 182 -13.30 19.00 -4.35
C ILE A 182 -14.17 20.23 -4.65
N HIS A 183 -15.24 20.44 -3.86
CA HIS A 183 -16.12 21.59 -4.03
C HIS A 183 -15.41 22.94 -3.74
N ALA A 184 -14.53 22.96 -2.73
CA ALA A 184 -13.78 24.17 -2.39
C ALA A 184 -12.67 24.52 -3.41
N ALA A 185 -12.24 23.56 -4.24
CA ALA A 185 -11.19 23.76 -5.25
C ALA A 185 -11.72 24.17 -6.62
N ASN A 186 -13.04 24.06 -6.87
CA ASN A 186 -13.75 24.45 -8.09
C ASN A 186 -14.45 25.82 -7.93
#